data_ca8208fdbd3ebef8e268925118f2a2d5
#
_entry.id   ca8208fdbd3ebef8e268925118f2a2d5
#
_cell.length_a   1.000
_cell.length_b   1.000
_cell.length_c   1.000
_cell.angle_alpha   90.00
_cell.angle_beta   90.00
_cell.angle_gamma   90.00
#
_symmetry.space_group_name_H-M   'P 1'
#
loop_
_entity.id
_entity.type
_entity.pdbx_description
1 polymer ?
#
loop_
_entity_poly.entity_id
_entity_poly.type
_entity_poly.pdbx_seq_one_letter_code
_entity_poly.pdbx_strand_id
1 'polypeptide(L)'
;MTGYRDIDAQELHAMLAEQKVLLIDVRNPDEVARGVIHGAIHVPLHLIPVKVDELKGELPLVFYCHSGMRSAQASAFMANKGRGNVYNLQGGILAWGKAGYPFEALK
;
A
#
# COMPACT_ATOMS: atom_id res chain seq x y z
N MET A 1 -2.35 18.55 8.38
CA MET A 1 -2.79 17.16 8.44
C MET A 1 -2.53 16.46 7.11
N THR A 2 -2.10 15.22 7.18
CA THR A 2 -1.75 14.49 5.96
C THR A 2 -2.96 13.93 5.20
N GLY A 3 -4.10 13.73 5.88
CA GLY A 3 -5.29 13.13 5.27
C GLY A 3 -5.20 11.61 5.09
N TYR A 4 -4.11 10.99 5.52
CA TYR A 4 -3.96 9.53 5.55
C TYR A 4 -3.48 9.11 6.94
N ARG A 5 -3.56 7.81 7.22
CA ARG A 5 -3.07 7.24 8.48
C ARG A 5 -1.98 6.23 8.23
N ASP A 6 -0.98 6.22 9.12
CA ASP A 6 -0.02 5.14 9.17
C ASP A 6 -0.63 3.96 9.92
N ILE A 7 -0.43 2.76 9.39
CA ILE A 7 -0.80 1.51 10.05
C ILE A 7 0.42 0.60 10.11
N ASP A 8 0.49 -0.27 11.10
CA ASP A 8 1.59 -1.22 11.18
C ASP A 8 1.22 -2.54 10.47
N ALA A 9 2.18 -3.46 10.42
CA ALA A 9 2.00 -4.74 9.73
C ALA A 9 0.89 -5.57 10.35
N GLN A 10 0.75 -5.55 11.67
CA GLN A 10 -0.30 -6.32 12.35
C GLN A 10 -1.67 -5.76 12.03
N GLU A 11 -1.80 -4.43 12.00
CA GLU A 11 -3.06 -3.79 11.63
C GLU A 11 -3.43 -4.12 10.18
N LEU A 12 -2.47 -4.07 9.26
CA LEU A 12 -2.75 -4.43 7.87
C LEU A 12 -3.16 -5.90 7.76
N HIS A 13 -2.46 -6.78 8.46
CA HIS A 13 -2.79 -8.21 8.43
C HIS A 13 -4.24 -8.44 8.89
N ALA A 14 -4.66 -7.78 9.97
CA ALA A 14 -6.02 -7.86 10.46
C ALA A 14 -7.03 -7.31 9.44
N MET A 15 -6.71 -6.17 8.81
CA MET A 15 -7.58 -5.58 7.79
C MET A 15 -7.79 -6.52 6.61
N LEU A 16 -6.72 -7.16 6.15
CA LEU A 16 -6.78 -8.09 5.01
C LEU A 16 -7.62 -9.33 5.34
N ALA A 17 -7.65 -9.74 6.60
CA ALA A 17 -8.43 -10.89 7.04
C ALA A 17 -9.92 -10.57 7.20
N GLU A 18 -10.25 -9.32 7.53
CA GLU A 18 -11.61 -8.93 7.94
C GLU A 18 -12.43 -8.27 6.84
N GLN A 19 -11.78 -7.68 5.83
CA GLN A 19 -12.49 -6.89 4.84
C GLN A 19 -11.72 -6.83 3.52
N LYS A 20 -12.38 -6.33 2.49
CA LYS A 20 -11.71 -6.04 1.24
C LYS A 20 -10.85 -4.79 1.39
N VAL A 21 -9.63 -4.86 0.90
CA VAL A 21 -8.68 -3.76 0.93
C VAL A 21 -8.09 -3.63 -0.47
N LEU A 22 -7.98 -2.40 -0.94
CA LEU A 22 -7.25 -2.10 -2.17
C LEU A 22 -5.80 -1.87 -1.76
N LEU A 23 -4.96 -2.87 -1.98
CA LEU A 23 -3.55 -2.87 -1.54
C LEU A 23 -2.64 -2.62 -2.72
N ILE A 24 -1.87 -1.53 -2.65
CA ILE A 24 -1.05 -1.08 -3.76
C ILE A 24 0.43 -1.09 -3.37
N ASP A 25 1.22 -1.83 -4.16
CA ASP A 25 2.67 -1.83 -4.06
C ASP A 25 3.22 -0.78 -5.01
N VAL A 26 3.89 0.24 -4.47
CA VAL A 26 4.40 1.36 -5.28
C VAL A 26 5.89 1.25 -5.60
N ARG A 27 6.48 0.06 -5.34
CA ARG A 27 7.91 -0.17 -5.60
C ARG A 27 8.18 -0.32 -7.10
N ASN A 28 9.46 -0.43 -7.45
CA ASN A 28 9.89 -0.65 -8.82
C ASN A 28 9.72 -2.14 -9.22
N PRO A 29 9.66 -2.45 -10.53
CA PRO A 29 9.47 -3.84 -10.98
C PRO A 29 10.50 -4.84 -10.46
N ASP A 30 11.76 -4.45 -10.32
CA ASP A 30 12.80 -5.33 -9.81
C ASP A 30 12.59 -5.69 -8.33
N GLU A 31 12.03 -4.76 -7.56
CA GLU A 31 11.69 -5.03 -6.16
C GLU A 31 10.50 -5.98 -6.07
N VAL A 32 9.47 -5.72 -6.88
CA VAL A 32 8.24 -6.53 -6.90
C VAL A 32 8.54 -7.97 -7.34
N ALA A 33 9.52 -8.16 -8.22
CA ALA A 33 9.94 -9.48 -8.67
C ALA A 33 10.45 -10.35 -7.52
N ARG A 34 10.88 -9.76 -6.41
CA ARG A 34 11.38 -10.49 -5.24
C ARG A 34 10.28 -10.95 -4.31
N GLY A 35 9.06 -10.51 -4.50
CA GLY A 35 7.92 -10.88 -3.68
C GLY A 35 7.06 -9.70 -3.29
N VAL A 36 5.79 -10.00 -3.04
CA VAL A 36 4.78 -9.01 -2.68
C VAL A 36 3.94 -9.53 -1.52
N ILE A 37 3.16 -8.64 -0.92
CA ILE A 37 2.13 -9.02 0.05
C ILE A 37 0.93 -9.55 -0.73
N HIS A 38 0.31 -10.61 -0.24
CA HIS A 38 -0.85 -11.24 -0.89
C HIS A 38 -1.94 -10.22 -1.23
N GLY A 39 -2.43 -10.28 -2.45
CA GLY A 39 -3.49 -9.40 -2.93
C GLY A 39 -3.01 -8.05 -3.45
N ALA A 40 -1.70 -7.78 -3.40
CA ALA A 40 -1.17 -6.50 -3.86
C ALA A 40 -1.33 -6.32 -5.37
N ILE A 41 -1.68 -5.11 -5.75
CA ILE A 41 -1.70 -4.65 -7.14
C ILE A 41 -0.48 -3.74 -7.30
N HIS A 42 0.32 -3.99 -8.34
CA HIS A 42 1.52 -3.21 -8.57
C HIS A 42 1.22 -1.95 -9.38
N VAL A 43 1.40 -0.80 -8.75
CA VAL A 43 1.34 0.51 -9.41
C VAL A 43 2.55 1.31 -8.95
N PRO A 44 3.63 1.35 -9.74
CA PRO A 44 4.83 2.12 -9.35
C PRO A 44 4.48 3.56 -9.00
N LEU A 45 5.23 4.13 -8.06
CA LEU A 45 4.94 5.46 -7.53
C LEU A 45 4.69 6.50 -8.62
N HIS A 46 5.52 6.52 -9.67
CA HIS A 46 5.41 7.51 -10.74
C HIS A 46 4.13 7.36 -11.58
N LEU A 47 3.44 6.23 -11.49
CA LEU A 47 2.18 5.99 -12.20
C LEU A 47 0.94 6.32 -11.39
N ILE A 48 1.09 6.58 -10.09
CA ILE A 48 -0.07 6.92 -9.25
C ILE A 48 -0.87 8.10 -9.83
N PRO A 49 -0.24 9.20 -10.28
CA PRO A 49 -1.01 10.32 -10.82
C PRO A 49 -1.92 9.97 -12.02
N VAL A 50 -1.53 8.97 -12.84
CA VAL A 50 -2.36 8.58 -13.98
C VAL A 50 -3.37 7.48 -13.63
N LYS A 51 -3.32 6.96 -12.42
CA LYS A 51 -4.22 5.89 -11.94
C LYS A 51 -5.26 6.38 -10.95
N VAL A 52 -5.39 7.70 -10.75
CA VAL A 52 -6.28 8.26 -9.73
C VAL A 52 -7.69 7.72 -9.85
N ASP A 53 -8.23 7.67 -11.08
CA ASP A 53 -9.62 7.22 -11.28
C ASP A 53 -9.82 5.74 -10.92
N GLU A 54 -8.79 4.91 -11.13
CA GLU A 54 -8.86 3.49 -10.80
C GLU A 54 -8.74 3.24 -9.29
N LEU A 55 -8.21 4.21 -8.55
CA LEU A 55 -8.02 4.10 -7.10
C LEU A 55 -9.10 4.79 -6.30
N LYS A 56 -10.13 5.32 -6.96
CA LYS A 56 -11.27 5.93 -6.30
C LYS A 56 -12.14 4.88 -5.62
N GLY A 57 -13.03 5.34 -4.75
CA GLY A 57 -13.98 4.49 -4.07
C GLY A 57 -13.87 4.59 -2.57
N GLU A 58 -14.54 3.67 -1.87
CA GLU A 58 -14.65 3.72 -0.42
C GLU A 58 -13.92 2.58 0.29
N LEU A 59 -13.39 1.61 -0.45
CA LEU A 59 -12.57 0.56 0.15
C LEU A 59 -11.35 1.20 0.81
N PRO A 60 -10.88 0.64 1.93
CA PRO A 60 -9.59 1.07 2.47
C PRO A 60 -8.51 0.94 1.39
N LEU A 61 -7.80 2.02 1.14
CA LEU A 61 -6.72 2.09 0.16
C LEU A 61 -5.41 2.14 0.91
N VAL A 62 -4.63 1.06 0.80
CA VAL A 62 -3.36 0.94 1.52
C VAL A 62 -2.21 0.93 0.52
N PHE A 63 -1.27 1.82 0.71
CA PHE A 63 -0.03 1.85 -0.07
C PHE A 63 1.12 1.29 0.76
N TYR A 64 2.01 0.55 0.12
CA TYR A 64 3.26 0.16 0.75
C TYR A 64 4.42 0.21 -0.24
N CYS A 65 5.62 0.32 0.32
CA CYS A 65 6.86 0.26 -0.43
C CYS A 65 7.87 -0.56 0.39
N HIS A 66 9.16 -0.31 0.21
CA HIS A 66 10.19 -1.05 0.95
C HIS A 66 10.18 -0.69 2.45
N SER A 67 10.23 0.61 2.77
CA SER A 67 10.35 1.09 4.15
C SER A 67 9.28 2.09 4.59
N GLY A 68 8.37 2.47 3.68
CA GLY A 68 7.24 3.36 4.00
C GLY A 68 7.35 4.78 3.47
N MET A 69 8.46 5.18 2.89
CA MET A 69 8.66 6.56 2.44
C MET A 69 7.97 6.88 1.11
N ARG A 70 8.18 6.05 0.10
CA ARG A 70 7.52 6.23 -1.21
C ARG A 70 6.01 6.07 -1.08
N SER A 71 5.58 5.12 -0.27
CA SER A 71 4.15 4.88 -0.04
C SER A 71 3.49 6.00 0.74
N ALA A 72 4.23 6.67 1.62
CA ALA A 72 3.71 7.88 2.28
C ALA A 72 3.44 8.99 1.26
N GLN A 73 4.30 9.15 0.25
CA GLN A 73 4.07 10.11 -0.82
C GLN A 73 2.81 9.78 -1.62
N ALA A 74 2.63 8.50 -1.97
CA ALA A 74 1.42 8.06 -2.68
C ALA A 74 0.17 8.30 -1.85
N SER A 75 0.25 7.99 -0.55
CA SER A 75 -0.88 8.20 0.38
C SER A 75 -1.26 9.67 0.47
N ALA A 76 -0.29 10.55 0.64
CA ALA A 76 -0.53 11.99 0.70
C ALA A 76 -1.13 12.50 -0.61
N PHE A 77 -0.61 12.03 -1.75
CA PHE A 77 -1.10 12.43 -3.05
C PHE A 77 -2.59 12.09 -3.21
N MET A 78 -2.96 10.84 -2.91
CA MET A 78 -4.36 10.41 -3.06
C MET A 78 -5.29 11.12 -2.06
N ALA A 79 -4.83 11.31 -0.82
CA ALA A 79 -5.61 12.04 0.17
C ALA A 79 -5.86 13.49 -0.28
N ASN A 80 -4.84 14.13 -0.88
CA ASN A 80 -4.99 15.49 -1.40
C ASN A 80 -5.94 15.57 -2.60
N LYS A 81 -6.17 14.45 -3.29
CA LYS A 81 -7.18 14.36 -4.36
C LYS A 81 -8.58 14.10 -3.82
N GLY A 82 -8.74 14.08 -2.50
CA GLY A 82 -10.04 13.86 -1.87
C GLY A 82 -10.39 12.41 -1.59
N ARG A 83 -9.46 11.47 -1.80
CA ARG A 83 -9.70 10.05 -1.49
C ARG A 83 -9.76 9.85 0.02
N GLY A 84 -10.85 9.29 0.53
CA GLY A 84 -10.96 8.91 1.93
C GLY A 84 -10.40 7.52 2.18
N ASN A 85 -10.23 7.14 3.46
CA ASN A 85 -9.74 5.82 3.87
C ASN A 85 -8.40 5.46 3.24
N VAL A 86 -7.44 6.38 3.30
CA VAL A 86 -6.09 6.17 2.77
C VAL A 86 -5.14 5.85 3.92
N TYR A 87 -4.34 4.80 3.73
CA TYR A 87 -3.40 4.31 4.75
C TYR A 87 -2.03 4.06 4.13
N ASN A 88 -1.00 4.26 4.93
CA ASN A 88 0.38 3.92 4.60
C ASN A 88 0.86 2.81 5.52
N LEU A 89 1.43 1.75 4.95
CA LEU A 89 2.04 0.70 5.77
C LEU A 89 3.38 1.20 6.30
N GLN A 90 3.39 1.59 7.57
CA GLN A 90 4.58 2.09 8.23
C GLN A 90 5.63 1.00 8.31
N GLY A 91 6.83 1.33 7.92
CA GLY A 91 7.93 0.36 7.86
C GLY A 91 7.92 -0.52 6.62
N GLY A 92 6.88 -0.43 5.78
CA GLY A 92 6.80 -1.10 4.49
C GLY A 92 6.87 -2.61 4.55
N ILE A 93 7.31 -3.20 3.44
CA ILE A 93 7.42 -4.67 3.34
C ILE A 93 8.48 -5.22 4.30
N LEU A 94 9.45 -4.40 4.72
CA LEU A 94 10.41 -4.80 5.74
C LEU A 94 9.71 -5.11 7.06
N ALA A 95 8.81 -4.22 7.50
CA ALA A 95 8.06 -4.44 8.74
C ALA A 95 7.13 -5.65 8.63
N TRP A 96 6.54 -5.85 7.45
CA TRP A 96 5.70 -7.04 7.19
C TRP A 96 6.49 -8.33 7.39
N GLY A 97 7.69 -8.39 6.80
CA GLY A 97 8.57 -9.55 6.96
C GLY A 97 9.06 -9.76 8.38
N LYS A 98 9.40 -8.67 9.09
CA LYS A 98 9.84 -8.75 10.49
C LYS A 98 8.72 -9.25 11.41
N ALA A 99 7.48 -8.98 11.08
CA ALA A 99 6.34 -9.48 11.83
C ALA A 99 6.08 -10.98 11.57
N GLY A 100 6.81 -11.58 10.64
CA GLY A 100 6.69 -13.00 10.34
C GLY A 100 5.63 -13.33 9.29
N TYR A 101 5.09 -12.35 8.62
CA TYR A 101 4.07 -12.58 7.60
C TYR A 101 4.71 -12.93 6.25
N PRO A 102 4.05 -13.77 5.44
CA PRO A 102 4.65 -14.31 4.23
C PRO A 102 4.63 -13.34 3.05
N PHE A 103 5.54 -13.60 2.13
CA PHE A 103 5.56 -12.96 0.82
C PHE A 103 5.14 -13.98 -0.23
N GLU A 104 4.67 -13.49 -1.38
CA GLU A 104 4.37 -14.36 -2.50
C GLU A 104 4.75 -13.71 -3.83
N ALA A 105 4.75 -14.50 -4.90
CA ALA A 105 4.99 -13.96 -6.23
C ALA A 105 3.80 -13.14 -6.70
N LEU A 106 4.06 -12.07 -7.42
CA LEU A 106 3.01 -11.28 -8.06
C LEU A 106 2.36 -12.11 -9.17
N LYS A 107 1.05 -12.12 -9.19
CA LYS A 107 0.29 -12.87 -10.22
C LYS A 107 -0.20 -11.95 -11.32
#